data_f6cbb27150b6cdfd7db5f8dcf08ec936
#
_entry.id   f6cbb27150b6cdfd7db5f8dcf08ec936
#
_cell.length_a   1.000
_cell.length_b   1.000
_cell.length_c   1.000
_cell.angle_alpha   90.00
_cell.angle_beta   90.00
_cell.angle_gamma   90.00
#
_symmetry.space_group_name_H-M   'P 1'
#
loop_
_entity.id
_entity.type
_entity.pdbx_description
1 polymer ?
#
loop_
_entity_poly.entity_id
_entity_poly.type
_entity_poly.pdbx_seq_one_letter_code
_entity_poly.pdbx_strand_id
1 'polypeptide(L)'
;MNYTNWLYFPMRLAWRQLIFDRTKLMVAICGVLFACVLVFMQLGFRDALYASATSAPVKLDGDLFLMHKQSEAMWRPIEFKRSELMRALGNPAVADVFPLYLGLAPFKNIETKVKRTLMVYGFDPDSTSFRIEAINNKREALKLKDTVLFDEYSRPEFGPIGQLIAANQNWTEIKDYKVAIIGLFRMGVSFAADGNVVTSDINFMRIFPKRSLDNIDVGIIKLTPGSSQTSVKGELEKLLD
;
A
#
# COMPACT_ATOMS: atom_id res chain seq x y z
N MET A 1 20.44 -60.35 -6.22
CA MET A 1 19.40 -60.14 -7.25
C MET A 1 19.11 -58.65 -7.31
N ASN A 2 19.52 -57.97 -8.42
CA ASN A 2 19.46 -56.51 -8.52
C ASN A 2 18.03 -56.06 -8.83
N TYR A 3 17.35 -55.48 -7.83
CA TYR A 3 16.01 -54.90 -7.92
C TYR A 3 15.93 -53.69 -8.89
N THR A 4 17.05 -53.13 -9.28
CA THR A 4 17.14 -52.00 -10.22
C THR A 4 16.75 -52.36 -11.67
N ASN A 5 16.97 -53.59 -12.14
CA ASN A 5 16.66 -53.99 -13.51
C ASN A 5 15.15 -54.20 -13.77
N TRP A 6 14.33 -54.44 -12.75
CA TRP A 6 12.90 -54.72 -12.91
C TRP A 6 12.08 -53.45 -13.20
N LEU A 7 12.54 -52.29 -12.72
CA LEU A 7 11.91 -51.02 -13.00
C LEU A 7 12.27 -50.40 -14.35
N TYR A 8 13.44 -50.73 -14.91
CA TYR A 8 13.89 -50.15 -16.19
C TYR A 8 13.10 -50.65 -17.41
N PHE A 9 12.64 -51.90 -17.39
CA PHE A 9 11.90 -52.47 -18.51
C PHE A 9 10.51 -51.87 -18.70
N PRO A 10 9.64 -51.82 -17.70
CA PRO A 10 8.33 -51.17 -17.83
C PRO A 10 8.43 -49.66 -18.12
N MET A 11 9.43 -48.96 -17.61
CA MET A 11 9.67 -47.56 -17.88
C MET A 11 10.06 -47.27 -19.33
N ARG A 12 10.90 -48.12 -19.91
CA ARG A 12 11.24 -48.06 -21.36
C ARG A 12 10.05 -48.39 -22.26
N LEU A 13 9.22 -49.34 -21.86
CA LEU A 13 8.02 -49.70 -22.60
C LEU A 13 6.99 -48.58 -22.57
N ALA A 14 6.74 -48.00 -21.38
CA ALA A 14 5.86 -46.87 -21.20
C ALA A 14 6.32 -45.65 -22.02
N TRP A 15 7.63 -45.36 -22.02
CA TRP A 15 8.19 -44.26 -22.81
C TRP A 15 7.99 -44.47 -24.32
N ARG A 16 8.20 -45.72 -24.83
CA ARG A 16 7.96 -46.04 -26.25
C ARG A 16 6.48 -45.94 -26.61
N GLN A 17 5.57 -46.38 -25.74
CA GLN A 17 4.12 -46.24 -25.95
C GLN A 17 3.69 -44.76 -25.96
N LEU A 18 4.28 -43.95 -25.10
CA LEU A 18 3.97 -42.51 -25.01
C LEU A 18 4.39 -41.77 -26.31
N ILE A 19 5.55 -42.12 -26.89
CA ILE A 19 6.06 -41.50 -28.12
C ILE A 19 5.38 -42.03 -29.38
N PHE A 20 4.82 -43.27 -29.34
CA PHE A 20 4.20 -43.90 -30.51
C PHE A 20 3.00 -43.10 -31.02
N ASP A 21 2.16 -42.59 -30.13
CA ASP A 21 1.01 -41.76 -30.48
C ASP A 21 1.32 -40.27 -30.17
N ARG A 22 1.95 -39.61 -31.15
CA ARG A 22 2.38 -38.21 -31.02
C ARG A 22 1.24 -37.26 -30.72
N THR A 23 0.03 -37.55 -31.20
CA THR A 23 -1.14 -36.71 -30.97
C THR A 23 -1.56 -36.75 -29.50
N LYS A 24 -1.65 -37.94 -28.91
CA LYS A 24 -1.96 -38.09 -27.49
C LYS A 24 -0.87 -37.49 -26.60
N LEU A 25 0.40 -37.66 -26.97
CA LEU A 25 1.52 -37.05 -26.27
C LEU A 25 1.41 -35.52 -26.30
N MET A 26 1.14 -34.91 -27.45
CA MET A 26 0.96 -33.46 -27.55
C MET A 26 -0.21 -32.95 -26.71
N VAL A 27 -1.34 -33.63 -26.74
CA VAL A 27 -2.49 -33.26 -25.92
C VAL A 27 -2.16 -33.34 -24.42
N ALA A 28 -1.46 -34.41 -24.00
CA ALA A 28 -1.03 -34.55 -22.62
C ALA A 28 -0.05 -33.44 -22.18
N ILE A 29 0.95 -33.12 -23.02
CA ILE A 29 1.91 -32.03 -22.78
C ILE A 29 1.19 -30.70 -22.71
N CYS A 30 0.28 -30.39 -23.63
CA CYS A 30 -0.49 -29.17 -23.63
C CYS A 30 -1.34 -29.05 -22.36
N GLY A 31 -1.97 -30.14 -21.89
CA GLY A 31 -2.73 -30.15 -20.63
C GLY A 31 -1.86 -29.83 -19.41
N VAL A 32 -0.68 -30.48 -19.32
CA VAL A 32 0.26 -30.22 -18.22
C VAL A 32 0.80 -28.78 -18.29
N LEU A 33 1.19 -28.29 -19.46
CA LEU A 33 1.66 -26.93 -19.66
C LEU A 33 0.59 -25.92 -19.27
N PHE A 34 -0.66 -26.13 -19.68
CA PHE A 34 -1.76 -25.27 -19.32
C PHE A 34 -1.96 -25.23 -17.80
N ALA A 35 -1.96 -26.38 -17.13
CA ALA A 35 -2.05 -26.46 -15.68
C ALA A 35 -0.88 -25.73 -14.99
N CYS A 36 0.35 -25.90 -15.45
CA CYS A 36 1.52 -25.21 -14.94
C CYS A 36 1.39 -23.68 -15.10
N VAL A 37 0.98 -23.20 -16.28
CA VAL A 37 0.78 -21.78 -16.54
C VAL A 37 -0.27 -21.20 -15.60
N LEU A 38 -1.39 -21.90 -15.39
CA LEU A 38 -2.42 -21.45 -14.44
C LEU A 38 -1.90 -21.35 -13.01
N VAL A 39 -1.14 -22.37 -12.55
CA VAL A 39 -0.56 -22.34 -11.20
C VAL A 39 0.43 -21.19 -11.03
N PHE A 40 1.35 -21.00 -11.98
CA PHE A 40 2.30 -19.89 -11.93
C PHE A 40 1.62 -18.54 -12.02
N MET A 41 0.57 -18.40 -12.83
CA MET A 41 -0.22 -17.17 -12.92
C MET A 41 -0.91 -16.86 -11.58
N GLN A 42 -1.52 -17.87 -10.93
CA GLN A 42 -2.15 -17.71 -9.61
C GLN A 42 -1.13 -17.34 -8.54
N LEU A 43 0.05 -17.97 -8.51
CA LEU A 43 1.11 -17.64 -7.56
C LEU A 43 1.62 -16.22 -7.79
N GLY A 44 1.89 -15.83 -9.03
CA GLY A 44 2.33 -14.47 -9.36
C GLY A 44 1.28 -13.42 -9.01
N PHE A 45 0.01 -13.68 -9.25
CA PHE A 45 -1.08 -12.78 -8.87
C PHE A 45 -1.19 -12.63 -7.33
N ARG A 46 -1.11 -13.75 -6.61
CA ARG A 46 -1.10 -13.74 -5.14
C ARG A 46 0.05 -12.89 -4.59
N ASP A 47 1.27 -13.11 -5.10
CA ASP A 47 2.45 -12.41 -4.62
C ASP A 47 2.38 -10.90 -4.96
N ALA A 48 1.83 -10.54 -6.12
CA ALA A 48 1.58 -9.15 -6.49
C ALA A 48 0.54 -8.48 -5.57
N LEU A 49 -0.53 -9.19 -5.18
CA LEU A 49 -1.50 -8.70 -4.21
C LEU A 49 -0.88 -8.47 -2.83
N TYR A 50 -0.09 -9.42 -2.33
CA TYR A 50 0.60 -9.26 -1.04
C TYR A 50 1.60 -8.10 -1.07
N ALA A 51 2.42 -7.99 -2.12
CA ALA A 51 3.35 -6.88 -2.28
C ALA A 51 2.62 -5.53 -2.31
N SER A 52 1.51 -5.43 -3.02
CA SER A 52 0.68 -4.23 -3.07
C SER A 52 0.04 -3.90 -1.72
N ALA A 53 -0.49 -4.90 -1.01
CA ALA A 53 -1.13 -4.70 0.29
C ALA A 53 -0.15 -4.26 1.38
N THR A 54 1.12 -4.67 1.30
CA THR A 54 2.16 -4.36 2.30
C THR A 54 2.99 -3.13 1.94
N SER A 55 2.87 -2.59 0.73
CA SER A 55 3.70 -1.47 0.25
C SER A 55 3.55 -0.21 1.09
N ALA A 56 2.34 0.17 1.47
CA ALA A 56 2.07 1.35 2.28
C ALA A 56 2.47 1.15 3.77
N PRO A 57 2.06 0.07 4.47
CA PRO A 57 2.45 -0.16 5.86
C PRO A 57 3.96 -0.16 6.10
N VAL A 58 4.75 -0.75 5.21
CA VAL A 58 6.22 -0.78 5.33
C VAL A 58 6.86 0.61 5.31
N LYS A 59 6.22 1.58 4.66
CA LYS A 59 6.68 2.97 4.57
C LYS A 59 6.26 3.84 5.75
N LEU A 60 5.31 3.36 6.57
CA LEU A 60 4.88 4.03 7.79
C LEU A 60 5.83 3.70 8.95
N ASP A 61 6.06 4.68 9.82
CA ASP A 61 6.94 4.53 10.99
C ASP A 61 6.13 4.09 12.22
N GLY A 62 5.66 2.86 12.18
CA GLY A 62 4.92 2.22 13.26
C GLY A 62 5.30 0.75 13.42
N ASP A 63 5.05 0.21 14.62
CA ASP A 63 5.24 -1.18 14.96
C ASP A 63 3.93 -1.97 14.89
N LEU A 64 2.80 -1.31 15.20
CA LEU A 64 1.45 -1.83 15.08
C LEU A 64 0.55 -0.79 14.40
N PHE A 65 -0.50 -1.28 13.75
CA PHE A 65 -1.50 -0.44 13.09
C PHE A 65 -2.89 -0.78 13.63
N LEU A 66 -3.59 0.26 14.12
CA LEU A 66 -4.98 0.15 14.55
C LEU A 66 -5.89 0.55 13.38
N MET A 67 -6.86 -0.30 13.07
CA MET A 67 -7.90 -0.04 12.06
C MET A 67 -9.25 -0.49 12.61
N HIS A 68 -10.32 0.08 12.05
CA HIS A 68 -11.67 -0.36 12.39
C HIS A 68 -11.85 -1.86 12.09
N LYS A 69 -12.53 -2.60 12.97
CA LYS A 69 -12.71 -4.07 12.92
C LYS A 69 -13.32 -4.57 11.60
N GLN A 70 -14.14 -3.75 10.95
CA GLN A 70 -14.78 -4.07 9.67
C GLN A 70 -13.96 -3.60 8.45
N SER A 71 -12.79 -2.99 8.66
CA SER A 71 -11.91 -2.61 7.55
C SER A 71 -11.27 -3.85 6.93
N GLU A 72 -11.51 -4.08 5.65
CA GLU A 72 -10.95 -5.22 4.92
C GLU A 72 -9.45 -5.04 4.62
N ALA A 73 -9.04 -3.79 4.40
CA ALA A 73 -7.66 -3.44 4.08
C ALA A 73 -7.40 -1.94 4.30
N MET A 74 -6.11 -1.56 4.42
CA MET A 74 -5.71 -0.16 4.62
C MET A 74 -6.14 0.76 3.47
N TRP A 75 -6.25 0.27 2.26
CA TRP A 75 -6.69 1.07 1.11
C TRP A 75 -8.21 1.28 1.04
N ARG A 76 -8.99 0.57 1.86
CA ARG A 76 -10.44 0.74 1.99
C ARG A 76 -10.81 0.80 3.48
N PRO A 77 -10.34 1.82 4.18
CA PRO A 77 -10.55 1.94 5.61
C PRO A 77 -11.98 2.35 5.92
N ILE A 78 -12.42 1.99 7.11
CA ILE A 78 -13.62 2.54 7.75
C ILE A 78 -13.12 3.48 8.85
N GLU A 79 -13.68 4.68 8.89
CA GLU A 79 -13.33 5.68 9.89
C GLU A 79 -13.70 5.21 11.30
N PHE A 80 -12.82 5.50 12.26
CA PHE A 80 -13.08 5.30 13.68
C PHE A 80 -12.63 6.50 14.49
N LYS A 81 -13.03 6.58 15.75
CA LYS A 81 -12.74 7.73 16.60
C LYS A 81 -11.26 7.81 16.95
N ARG A 82 -10.66 8.99 16.78
CA ARG A 82 -9.29 9.29 17.24
C ARG A 82 -9.11 9.01 18.73
N SER A 83 -10.16 9.17 19.54
CA SER A 83 -10.12 8.86 20.97
C SER A 83 -9.83 7.37 21.26
N GLU A 84 -10.22 6.46 20.39
CA GLU A 84 -9.89 5.02 20.52
C GLU A 84 -8.39 4.80 20.36
N LEU A 85 -7.77 5.47 19.38
CA LEU A 85 -6.32 5.43 19.22
C LEU A 85 -5.60 5.98 20.47
N MET A 86 -6.10 7.09 21.05
CA MET A 86 -5.50 7.67 22.25
C MET A 86 -5.59 6.76 23.47
N ARG A 87 -6.58 5.87 23.55
CA ARG A 87 -6.66 4.85 24.61
C ARG A 87 -5.47 3.90 24.61
N ALA A 88 -4.85 3.66 23.45
CA ALA A 88 -3.67 2.82 23.35
C ALA A 88 -2.48 3.34 24.16
N LEU A 89 -2.38 4.66 24.40
CA LEU A 89 -1.35 5.27 25.28
C LEU A 89 -1.51 4.83 26.75
N GLY A 90 -2.64 4.26 27.14
CA GLY A 90 -2.82 3.67 28.46
C GLY A 90 -1.99 2.40 28.69
N ASN A 91 -1.43 1.79 27.63
CA ASN A 91 -0.51 0.64 27.75
C ASN A 91 0.94 1.15 27.89
N PRO A 92 1.69 0.78 28.97
CA PRO A 92 3.06 1.24 29.20
C PRO A 92 4.07 0.86 28.10
N ALA A 93 3.75 -0.16 27.31
CA ALA A 93 4.58 -0.59 26.19
C ALA A 93 4.38 0.23 24.91
N VAL A 94 3.41 1.15 24.89
CA VAL A 94 3.17 2.09 23.79
C VAL A 94 3.95 3.35 24.06
N ALA A 95 4.87 3.69 23.16
CA ALA A 95 5.68 4.91 23.27
C ALA A 95 4.94 6.14 22.71
N ASP A 96 4.27 5.98 21.57
CA ASP A 96 3.56 7.07 20.90
C ASP A 96 2.50 6.53 19.93
N VAL A 97 1.55 7.40 19.55
CA VAL A 97 0.49 7.08 18.59
C VAL A 97 0.27 8.24 17.63
N PHE A 98 0.09 7.93 16.33
CA PHE A 98 -0.12 8.94 15.31
C PHE A 98 -1.36 8.63 14.47
N PRO A 99 -2.28 9.60 14.30
CA PRO A 99 -3.42 9.44 13.41
C PRO A 99 -3.00 9.56 11.95
N LEU A 100 -3.57 8.72 11.09
CA LEU A 100 -3.40 8.77 9.65
C LEU A 100 -4.77 8.83 8.97
N TYR A 101 -4.90 9.75 8.03
CA TYR A 101 -6.11 9.97 7.23
C TYR A 101 -5.86 9.48 5.82
N LEU A 102 -6.77 8.70 5.26
CA LEU A 102 -6.69 8.12 3.94
C LEU A 102 -7.92 8.51 3.11
N GLY A 103 -7.70 8.85 1.85
CA GLY A 103 -8.82 9.17 0.98
C GLY A 103 -8.46 9.03 -0.50
N LEU A 104 -9.35 8.41 -1.27
CA LEU A 104 -9.22 8.38 -2.71
C LEU A 104 -9.79 9.67 -3.32
N ALA A 105 -9.04 10.28 -4.21
CA ALA A 105 -9.45 11.50 -4.88
C ALA A 105 -9.01 11.54 -6.35
N PRO A 106 -9.80 12.15 -7.25
CA PRO A 106 -9.36 12.44 -8.60
C PRO A 106 -8.33 13.57 -8.57
N PHE A 107 -7.17 13.28 -9.15
CA PHE A 107 -6.11 14.24 -9.44
C PHE A 107 -6.22 14.67 -10.90
N LYS A 108 -6.13 15.95 -11.17
CA LYS A 108 -6.19 16.52 -12.51
C LYS A 108 -4.76 16.68 -13.05
N ASN A 109 -4.44 15.96 -14.14
CA ASN A 109 -3.15 16.10 -14.80
C ASN A 109 -2.92 17.57 -15.22
N ILE A 110 -1.75 18.11 -14.93
CA ILE A 110 -1.43 19.54 -15.15
C ILE A 110 -1.48 19.90 -16.65
N GLU A 111 -1.03 19.00 -17.53
CA GLU A 111 -0.96 19.23 -18.97
C GLU A 111 -2.25 18.81 -19.69
N THR A 112 -2.61 17.53 -19.57
CA THR A 112 -3.71 16.92 -20.32
C THR A 112 -5.09 17.21 -19.75
N LYS A 113 -5.17 17.69 -18.49
CA LYS A 113 -6.40 17.92 -17.72
C LYS A 113 -7.23 16.67 -17.44
N VAL A 114 -6.74 15.49 -17.81
CA VAL A 114 -7.40 14.19 -17.51
C VAL A 114 -7.35 13.93 -16.00
N LYS A 115 -8.47 13.45 -15.45
CA LYS A 115 -8.57 13.08 -14.04
C LYS A 115 -8.25 11.61 -13.85
N ARG A 116 -7.38 11.28 -12.86
CA ARG A 116 -7.06 9.92 -12.41
C ARG A 116 -7.11 9.82 -10.91
N THR A 117 -7.52 8.68 -10.40
CA THR A 117 -7.64 8.45 -8.96
C THR A 117 -6.27 8.22 -8.35
N LEU A 118 -5.99 8.95 -7.26
CA LEU A 118 -4.84 8.71 -6.40
C LEU A 118 -5.27 8.59 -4.93
N MET A 119 -4.38 8.02 -4.11
CA MET A 119 -4.54 7.97 -2.67
C MET A 119 -3.91 9.22 -2.05
N VAL A 120 -4.68 9.90 -1.22
CA VAL A 120 -4.21 11.04 -0.41
C VAL A 120 -3.98 10.55 1.01
N TYR A 121 -2.78 10.78 1.52
CA TYR A 121 -2.38 10.52 2.90
C TYR A 121 -2.32 11.86 3.65
N GLY A 122 -3.15 12.01 4.67
CA GLY A 122 -3.11 13.14 5.60
C GLY A 122 -2.48 12.71 6.93
N PHE A 123 -1.53 13.46 7.43
CA PHE A 123 -0.86 13.19 8.70
C PHE A 123 -0.51 14.48 9.44
N ASP A 124 -0.26 14.39 10.74
CA ASP A 124 0.26 15.51 11.52
C ASP A 124 1.74 15.73 11.19
N PRO A 125 2.14 16.86 10.58
CA PRO A 125 3.52 17.15 10.24
C PRO A 125 4.49 17.20 11.44
N ASP A 126 3.99 17.37 12.66
CA ASP A 126 4.81 17.31 13.86
C ASP A 126 5.14 15.87 14.28
N SER A 127 4.44 14.89 13.69
CA SER A 127 4.67 13.46 13.92
C SER A 127 5.75 12.85 13.03
N THR A 128 6.27 11.68 13.44
CA THR A 128 7.17 10.85 12.62
C THR A 128 6.43 9.68 11.97
N SER A 129 5.32 9.97 11.29
CA SER A 129 4.43 8.92 10.74
C SER A 129 5.02 8.13 9.57
N PHE A 130 6.05 8.66 8.89
CA PHE A 130 6.65 8.03 7.70
C PHE A 130 8.14 7.75 7.87
N ARG A 131 8.59 6.59 7.34
CA ARG A 131 10.01 6.21 7.21
C ARG A 131 10.66 6.76 5.95
N ILE A 132 10.02 7.69 5.24
CA ILE A 132 10.49 8.26 3.98
C ILE A 132 11.14 9.61 4.27
N GLU A 133 12.46 9.68 4.09
CA GLU A 133 13.27 10.88 4.36
C GLU A 133 12.77 12.12 3.59
N ALA A 134 12.38 11.96 2.33
CA ALA A 134 11.86 13.05 1.51
C ALA A 134 10.59 13.70 2.11
N ILE A 135 9.73 12.92 2.79
CA ILE A 135 8.57 13.43 3.50
C ILE A 135 9.02 14.14 4.77
N ASN A 136 9.92 13.51 5.54
CA ASN A 136 10.41 14.05 6.80
C ASN A 136 11.13 15.38 6.63
N ASN A 137 11.91 15.55 5.57
CA ASN A 137 12.61 16.80 5.24
C ASN A 137 11.68 17.94 4.79
N LYS A 138 10.44 17.63 4.40
CA LYS A 138 9.46 18.60 3.92
C LYS A 138 8.27 18.81 4.87
N ARG A 139 8.29 18.24 6.08
CA ARG A 139 7.19 18.35 7.06
C ARG A 139 6.79 19.79 7.33
N GLU A 140 7.75 20.68 7.57
CA GLU A 140 7.48 22.11 7.80
C GLU A 140 6.80 22.79 6.60
N ALA A 141 7.21 22.42 5.39
CA ALA A 141 6.59 22.97 4.18
C ALA A 141 5.16 22.42 3.95
N LEU A 142 4.85 21.22 4.45
CA LEU A 142 3.49 20.67 4.42
C LEU A 142 2.51 21.33 5.39
N LYS A 143 2.99 22.07 6.39
CA LYS A 143 2.14 22.92 7.25
C LYS A 143 1.58 24.13 6.48
N LEU A 144 2.22 24.51 5.37
CA LEU A 144 1.71 25.60 4.54
C LEU A 144 0.40 25.18 3.87
N LYS A 145 -0.45 26.17 3.68
CA LYS A 145 -1.77 25.98 3.09
C LYS A 145 -1.66 25.43 1.67
N ASP A 146 -2.49 24.42 1.37
CA ASP A 146 -2.69 23.87 0.03
C ASP A 146 -1.44 23.24 -0.59
N THR A 147 -0.52 22.72 0.24
CA THR A 147 0.71 22.05 -0.21
C THR A 147 0.62 20.55 -0.12
N VAL A 148 1.22 19.86 -1.10
CA VAL A 148 1.28 18.41 -1.17
C VAL A 148 2.64 17.94 -1.68
N LEU A 149 3.04 16.72 -1.30
CA LEU A 149 4.12 15.96 -1.95
C LEU A 149 3.51 14.92 -2.88
N PHE A 150 4.14 14.68 -4.02
CA PHE A 150 3.68 13.72 -5.02
C PHE A 150 4.63 12.52 -5.10
N ASP A 151 4.08 11.31 -5.26
CA ASP A 151 4.86 10.09 -5.37
C ASP A 151 5.44 9.94 -6.78
N GLU A 152 6.77 9.97 -6.88
CA GLU A 152 7.53 9.82 -8.14
C GLU A 152 7.26 8.47 -8.83
N TYR A 153 6.89 7.43 -8.06
CA TYR A 153 6.56 6.11 -8.56
C TYR A 153 5.07 5.94 -8.93
N SER A 154 4.31 7.03 -8.95
CA SER A 154 2.97 7.05 -9.54
C SER A 154 3.03 6.73 -11.03
N ARG A 155 1.91 6.30 -11.60
CA ARG A 155 1.85 5.97 -13.03
C ARG A 155 2.19 7.17 -13.91
N PRO A 156 2.87 6.95 -15.06
CA PRO A 156 3.32 8.03 -15.97
C PRO A 156 2.21 8.93 -16.48
N GLU A 157 0.98 8.44 -16.49
CA GLU A 157 -0.19 9.18 -16.96
C GLU A 157 -0.57 10.40 -16.11
N PHE A 158 0.03 10.53 -14.92
CA PHE A 158 -0.09 11.78 -14.14
C PHE A 158 0.72 12.93 -14.73
N GLY A 159 1.63 12.65 -15.66
CA GLY A 159 2.49 13.62 -16.33
C GLY A 159 3.88 13.74 -15.70
N PRO A 160 4.75 14.56 -16.29
CA PRO A 160 6.15 14.73 -15.86
C PRO A 160 6.24 15.67 -14.63
N ILE A 161 5.66 15.29 -13.51
CA ILE A 161 5.50 16.14 -12.31
C ILE A 161 6.83 16.75 -11.86
N GLY A 162 7.94 15.99 -11.88
CA GLY A 162 9.26 16.50 -11.50
C GLY A 162 9.74 17.66 -12.38
N GLN A 163 9.49 17.60 -13.69
CA GLN A 163 9.85 18.67 -14.63
C GLN A 163 8.94 19.88 -14.41
N LEU A 164 7.65 19.67 -14.16
CA LEU A 164 6.70 20.73 -13.90
C LEU A 164 7.01 21.49 -12.60
N ILE A 165 7.46 20.78 -11.56
CA ILE A 165 7.95 21.43 -10.32
C ILE A 165 9.16 22.31 -10.63
N ALA A 166 10.14 21.81 -11.39
CA ALA A 166 11.34 22.58 -11.76
C ALA A 166 11.02 23.82 -12.61
N ALA A 167 9.94 23.76 -13.41
CA ALA A 167 9.44 24.88 -14.22
C ALA A 167 8.51 25.84 -13.47
N ASN A 168 8.30 25.67 -12.15
CA ASN A 168 7.31 26.40 -11.34
C ASN A 168 5.85 26.25 -11.84
N GLN A 169 5.54 25.17 -12.56
CA GLN A 169 4.21 24.84 -13.06
C GLN A 169 3.58 23.72 -12.20
N ASN A 170 3.65 23.88 -10.90
CA ASN A 170 3.39 22.83 -9.93
C ASN A 170 1.97 22.87 -9.30
N TRP A 171 1.06 23.68 -9.86
CA TRP A 171 -0.32 23.77 -9.40
C TRP A 171 -1.24 22.81 -10.13
N THR A 172 -2.07 22.11 -9.37
CA THR A 172 -3.08 21.19 -9.89
C THR A 172 -4.35 21.21 -9.02
N GLU A 173 -5.27 20.32 -9.33
CA GLU A 173 -6.50 20.11 -8.56
C GLU A 173 -6.59 18.65 -8.08
N ILE A 174 -6.88 18.48 -6.79
CA ILE A 174 -7.26 17.19 -6.20
C ILE A 174 -8.68 17.34 -5.70
N LYS A 175 -9.61 16.53 -6.23
CA LYS A 175 -11.05 16.61 -5.88
C LYS A 175 -11.62 18.04 -6.02
N ASP A 176 -11.22 18.71 -7.12
CA ASP A 176 -11.59 20.09 -7.44
C ASP A 176 -11.02 21.15 -6.45
N TYR A 177 -10.14 20.77 -5.54
CA TYR A 177 -9.43 21.64 -4.65
C TYR A 177 -8.03 21.93 -5.20
N LYS A 178 -7.68 23.22 -5.30
CA LYS A 178 -6.39 23.66 -5.87
C LYS A 178 -5.25 23.43 -4.88
N VAL A 179 -4.20 22.74 -5.32
CA VAL A 179 -3.01 22.41 -4.50
C VAL A 179 -1.71 22.69 -5.24
N ALA A 180 -0.65 22.98 -4.50
CA ALA A 180 0.70 23.12 -5.01
C ALA A 180 1.51 21.87 -4.68
N ILE A 181 2.15 21.26 -5.66
CA ILE A 181 3.09 20.15 -5.46
C ILE A 181 4.45 20.75 -5.12
N ILE A 182 4.91 20.58 -3.87
CA ILE A 182 6.15 21.20 -3.36
C ILE A 182 7.37 20.27 -3.35
N GLY A 183 7.20 19.03 -3.79
CA GLY A 183 8.28 18.06 -3.88
C GLY A 183 7.81 16.67 -4.22
N LEU A 184 8.78 15.76 -4.35
CA LEU A 184 8.56 14.36 -4.67
C LEU A 184 8.98 13.46 -3.50
N PHE A 185 8.36 12.30 -3.39
CA PHE A 185 8.76 11.20 -2.52
C PHE A 185 8.62 9.87 -3.28
N ARG A 186 9.06 8.75 -2.70
CA ARG A 186 9.03 7.43 -3.34
C ARG A 186 8.29 6.44 -2.44
N MET A 187 7.08 6.08 -2.83
CA MET A 187 6.26 5.08 -2.14
C MET A 187 5.91 3.91 -3.07
N GLY A 188 5.43 4.21 -4.25
CA GLY A 188 4.96 3.24 -5.25
C GLY A 188 3.46 3.06 -5.25
N VAL A 189 2.93 2.68 -6.42
CA VAL A 189 1.49 2.47 -6.63
C VAL A 189 0.97 1.28 -5.83
N SER A 190 -0.31 1.33 -5.48
CA SER A 190 -1.04 0.23 -4.86
C SER A 190 -2.11 -0.30 -5.82
N PHE A 191 -2.73 -1.42 -5.46
CA PHE A 191 -3.86 -1.96 -6.20
C PHE A 191 -5.06 -0.99 -6.25
N ALA A 192 -5.18 -0.11 -5.26
CA ALA A 192 -6.33 0.78 -5.11
C ALA A 192 -6.19 2.13 -5.82
N ALA A 193 -4.96 2.56 -6.13
CA ALA A 193 -4.70 3.89 -6.67
C ALA A 193 -3.50 3.89 -7.62
N ASP A 194 -3.64 4.67 -8.69
CA ASP A 194 -2.59 4.83 -9.71
C ASP A 194 -1.43 5.71 -9.24
N GLY A 195 -1.56 6.37 -8.09
CA GLY A 195 -0.55 7.23 -7.50
C GLY A 195 -0.88 7.62 -6.07
N ASN A 196 0.08 8.28 -5.43
CA ASN A 196 -0.02 8.71 -4.04
C ASN A 196 0.36 10.18 -3.87
N VAL A 197 -0.29 10.81 -2.91
CA VAL A 197 0.00 12.17 -2.47
C VAL A 197 0.03 12.17 -0.94
N VAL A 198 0.99 12.90 -0.37
CA VAL A 198 1.08 13.11 1.08
C VAL A 198 0.89 14.59 1.37
N THR A 199 0.12 14.91 2.39
CA THR A 199 -0.16 16.27 2.84
C THR A 199 -0.38 16.33 4.37
N SER A 200 -0.49 17.53 4.93
CA SER A 200 -0.88 17.64 6.33
C SER A 200 -2.34 17.24 6.55
N ASP A 201 -2.67 16.87 7.79
CA ASP A 201 -4.03 16.59 8.23
C ASP A 201 -4.98 17.78 7.96
N ILE A 202 -4.53 19.01 8.20
CA ILE A 202 -5.30 20.22 7.92
C ILE A 202 -5.57 20.41 6.43
N ASN A 203 -4.57 20.20 5.57
CA ASN A 203 -4.76 20.26 4.13
C ASN A 203 -5.63 19.09 3.62
N PHE A 204 -5.50 17.91 4.23
CA PHE A 204 -6.39 16.78 3.96
C PHE A 204 -7.86 17.13 4.22
N MET A 205 -8.18 17.78 5.35
CA MET A 205 -9.56 18.21 5.65
C MET A 205 -10.09 19.24 4.66
N ARG A 206 -9.22 20.03 4.03
CA ARG A 206 -9.62 20.96 2.97
C ARG A 206 -9.96 20.23 1.67
N ILE A 207 -9.19 19.19 1.30
CA ILE A 207 -9.48 18.34 0.15
C ILE A 207 -10.76 17.51 0.42
N PHE A 208 -10.98 17.11 1.66
CA PHE A 208 -12.12 16.29 2.08
C PHE A 208 -12.99 17.01 3.13
N PRO A 209 -13.75 18.05 2.77
CA PRO A 209 -14.44 18.93 3.73
C PRO A 209 -15.57 18.26 4.53
N LYS A 210 -15.98 17.02 4.14
CA LYS A 210 -16.94 16.23 4.92
C LYS A 210 -16.28 15.36 6.00
N ARG A 211 -14.94 15.34 6.05
CA ARG A 211 -14.17 14.60 7.05
C ARG A 211 -13.90 15.47 8.28
N SER A 212 -13.58 14.81 9.39
CA SER A 212 -13.22 15.48 10.64
C SER A 212 -11.90 14.94 11.16
N LEU A 213 -11.11 15.78 11.84
CA LEU A 213 -9.89 15.37 12.54
C LEU A 213 -10.16 14.36 13.67
N ASP A 214 -11.40 14.30 14.16
CA ASP A 214 -11.81 13.34 15.19
C ASP A 214 -12.00 11.91 14.66
N ASN A 215 -12.16 11.74 13.35
CA ASN A 215 -12.33 10.45 12.71
C ASN A 215 -11.11 10.15 11.84
N ILE A 216 -10.40 9.09 12.20
CA ILE A 216 -9.17 8.63 11.53
C ILE A 216 -9.42 7.33 10.79
N ASP A 217 -8.54 7.01 9.86
CA ASP A 217 -8.62 5.78 9.07
C ASP A 217 -7.68 4.69 9.59
N VAL A 218 -6.50 5.11 10.04
CA VAL A 218 -5.48 4.23 10.58
C VAL A 218 -4.81 4.92 11.77
N GLY A 219 -4.64 4.20 12.86
CA GLY A 219 -3.79 4.60 13.97
C GLY A 219 -2.42 3.94 13.83
N ILE A 220 -1.36 4.72 13.79
CA ILE A 220 0.02 4.24 13.83
C ILE A 220 0.43 4.18 15.30
N ILE A 221 0.92 3.04 15.76
CA ILE A 221 1.34 2.81 17.15
C ILE A 221 2.83 2.49 17.15
N LYS A 222 3.60 3.27 17.90
CA LYS A 222 5.01 3.01 18.20
C LYS A 222 5.14 2.36 19.55
N LEU A 223 5.95 1.32 19.62
CA LEU A 223 6.24 0.60 20.87
C LEU A 223 7.53 1.11 21.50
N THR A 224 7.64 0.96 22.82
CA THR A 224 8.90 1.17 23.52
C THR A 224 9.93 0.13 23.10
N PRO A 225 11.20 0.50 22.92
CA PRO A 225 12.26 -0.44 22.54
C PRO A 225 12.30 -1.66 23.48
N GLY A 226 12.32 -2.87 22.90
CA GLY A 226 12.35 -4.13 23.64
C GLY A 226 10.96 -4.73 23.94
N SER A 227 9.87 -4.06 23.63
CA SER A 227 8.52 -4.61 23.78
C SER A 227 8.22 -5.69 22.73
N SER A 228 7.52 -6.76 23.14
CA SER A 228 7.06 -7.81 22.23
C SER A 228 5.80 -7.35 21.49
N GLN A 229 5.87 -7.22 20.18
CA GLN A 229 4.70 -6.84 19.35
C GLN A 229 3.51 -7.78 19.56
N THR A 230 3.75 -9.09 19.70
CA THR A 230 2.68 -10.08 19.87
C THR A 230 1.97 -9.94 21.22
N SER A 231 2.72 -9.68 22.30
CA SER A 231 2.15 -9.47 23.63
C SER A 231 1.30 -8.19 23.66
N VAL A 232 1.88 -7.08 23.21
CA VAL A 232 1.22 -5.77 23.20
C VAL A 232 -0.02 -5.79 22.32
N LYS A 233 0.03 -6.45 21.16
CA LYS A 233 -1.15 -6.62 20.30
C LYS A 233 -2.30 -7.27 21.06
N GLY A 234 -2.06 -8.40 21.76
CA GLY A 234 -3.10 -9.08 22.53
C GLY A 234 -3.65 -8.28 23.72
N GLU A 235 -2.83 -7.41 24.32
CA GLU A 235 -3.25 -6.48 25.37
C GLU A 235 -4.12 -5.33 24.82
N LEU A 236 -3.70 -4.76 23.68
CA LEU A 236 -4.44 -3.69 23.00
C LEU A 236 -5.79 -4.19 22.45
N GLU A 237 -5.87 -5.40 21.93
CA GLU A 237 -7.13 -6.00 21.50
C GLU A 237 -8.14 -6.08 22.64
N LYS A 238 -7.71 -6.41 23.86
CA LYS A 238 -8.57 -6.45 25.05
C LYS A 238 -8.94 -5.08 25.60
N LEU A 239 -8.08 -4.07 25.37
CA LEU A 239 -8.30 -2.70 25.84
C LEU A 239 -9.25 -1.92 24.94
N LEU A 240 -9.27 -2.24 23.64
CA LEU A 240 -9.97 -1.48 22.60
C LEU A 240 -11.29 -2.15 22.14
N ASP A 241 -11.51 -3.44 22.45
CA ASP A 241 -12.81 -4.10 22.34
C ASP A 241 -13.76 -3.56 23.43
#